data_e88d9c17517957c376049c49e22165b1
#
_entry.id   e88d9c17517957c376049c49e22165b1
#
_cell.length_a   1.000
_cell.length_b   1.000
_cell.length_c   1.000
_cell.angle_alpha   90.00
_cell.angle_beta   90.00
_cell.angle_gamma   90.00
#
_symmetry.space_group_name_H-M   'P 1'
#
loop_
_entity.id
_entity.type
_entity.pdbx_description
1 polymer ?
#
loop_
_entity_poly.entity_id
_entity_poly.type
_entity_poly.pdbx_seq_one_letter_code
_entity_poly.pdbx_strand_id
1 'polypeptide(L)'
;MSALFRITLPDGSVREVAPGTTPADVAAAIGPGLAKAAIAAKIDGELRDIGRPFEGDTNLALVTNRDEADALELARHDFAHILAEAVQSLFPGTQITFGPSTDDGFYYDFAPKDRPFTDEDLPAIEERMRAIIRADKPLRREVWSREDLIARWQAEGERFKAEWAAELPGNEDISVYWSGGDWLDMCRGPHLASTGKLDPQAFKLMRVSGAYWRGDQNNAMLSRIYGTGWLNKKQLDQHLTRLEEAGKRDHRKIAAEMDLFHLQQEAQGSVFWHPKGWVIWRQLEAYMRRKLDAGGYLEVKTPQLMDARLWEASGHWGKYRENMFVVPDEVPGIEDDAPILSGNADLMALKPMNCPAHVQLFRQGIRSYRDLPMRLAEFGCCHRNEAHGALHGIMRVRQFTQDDAHIFCREDQIVDETRAFCDLLDAIYRDLGFESYMIKLALRPDKRFGTDEMWDQAEQDLRDAVRLAGRDGPEYGWEELPGEGAFYSPKLEFHLTDAIGRTWQCGTLQLD
;
A
#
# COMPACT_ATOMS: atom_id res chain seq x y z
N MET A 1 -44.85 26.16 5.54
CA MET A 1 -43.57 26.57 4.90
C MET A 1 -42.60 25.43 5.13
N SER A 2 -42.09 24.79 4.08
CA SER A 2 -41.07 23.78 4.25
C SER A 2 -39.85 24.45 4.88
N ALA A 3 -39.25 23.84 5.91
CA ALA A 3 -38.04 24.35 6.53
C ALA A 3 -36.94 24.40 5.47
N LEU A 4 -36.22 25.53 5.38
CA LEU A 4 -35.02 25.66 4.53
C LEU A 4 -33.86 24.95 5.21
N PHE A 5 -33.00 24.33 4.42
CA PHE A 5 -31.74 23.76 4.89
C PHE A 5 -30.64 24.82 4.89
N ARG A 6 -29.76 24.79 5.88
CA ARG A 6 -28.62 25.70 6.03
C ARG A 6 -27.35 25.00 5.52
N ILE A 7 -26.82 25.48 4.43
CA ILE A 7 -25.60 24.94 3.79
C ILE A 7 -24.42 25.87 4.12
N THR A 8 -23.47 25.37 4.89
CA THR A 8 -22.26 26.11 5.25
C THR A 8 -21.15 25.83 4.23
N LEU A 9 -20.59 26.87 3.62
CA LEU A 9 -19.49 26.79 2.66
C LEU A 9 -18.13 26.88 3.37
N PRO A 10 -17.01 26.49 2.71
CA PRO A 10 -15.67 26.49 3.31
C PRO A 10 -15.19 27.87 3.80
N ASP A 11 -15.71 28.95 3.25
CA ASP A 11 -15.43 30.33 3.69
C ASP A 11 -16.24 30.77 4.92
N GLY A 12 -17.06 29.85 5.48
CA GLY A 12 -17.95 30.10 6.61
C GLY A 12 -19.27 30.78 6.24
N SER A 13 -19.51 31.11 4.99
CA SER A 13 -20.80 31.65 4.53
C SER A 13 -21.89 30.61 4.56
N VAL A 14 -23.10 31.00 4.95
CA VAL A 14 -24.26 30.11 5.04
C VAL A 14 -25.27 30.47 3.96
N ARG A 15 -25.78 29.48 3.26
CA ARG A 15 -26.87 29.61 2.26
C ARG A 15 -28.10 28.83 2.74
N GLU A 16 -29.24 29.46 2.67
CA GLU A 16 -30.52 28.81 2.91
C GLU A 16 -31.09 28.29 1.58
N VAL A 17 -31.38 27.00 1.51
CA VAL A 17 -31.84 26.32 0.29
C VAL A 17 -33.12 25.51 0.57
N ALA A 18 -33.95 25.36 -0.43
CA ALA A 18 -35.17 24.55 -0.33
C ALA A 18 -34.84 23.05 -0.36
N PRO A 19 -35.66 22.17 0.27
CA PRO A 19 -35.56 20.73 0.07
C PRO A 19 -35.58 20.37 -1.41
N GLY A 20 -34.72 19.42 -1.81
CA GLY A 20 -34.53 19.02 -3.21
C GLY A 20 -33.44 19.80 -3.95
N THR A 21 -32.87 20.86 -3.35
CA THR A 21 -31.68 21.54 -3.90
C THR A 21 -30.47 20.61 -3.86
N THR A 22 -29.64 20.67 -4.91
CA THR A 22 -28.42 19.87 -5.07
C THR A 22 -27.15 20.70 -4.92
N PRO A 23 -25.98 20.11 -4.67
CA PRO A 23 -24.69 20.80 -4.77
C PRO A 23 -24.44 21.45 -6.12
N ALA A 24 -24.96 20.87 -7.23
CA ALA A 24 -24.89 21.47 -8.56
C ALA A 24 -25.66 22.80 -8.65
N ASP A 25 -26.84 22.88 -8.03
CA ASP A 25 -27.64 24.12 -7.97
C ASP A 25 -26.92 25.20 -7.17
N VAL A 26 -26.26 24.82 -6.06
CA VAL A 26 -25.45 25.74 -5.27
C VAL A 26 -24.25 26.24 -6.07
N ALA A 27 -23.55 25.34 -6.80
CA ALA A 27 -22.45 25.71 -7.68
C ALA A 27 -22.89 26.71 -8.77
N ALA A 28 -24.06 26.47 -9.37
CA ALA A 28 -24.65 27.36 -10.38
C ALA A 28 -25.04 28.76 -9.80
N ALA A 29 -25.57 28.76 -8.57
CA ALA A 29 -25.90 30.01 -7.88
C ALA A 29 -24.68 30.81 -7.43
N ILE A 30 -23.52 30.18 -7.25
CA ILE A 30 -22.24 30.88 -6.97
C ILE A 30 -21.68 31.49 -8.25
N GLY A 31 -21.71 30.75 -9.35
CA GLY A 31 -21.26 31.28 -10.64
C GLY A 31 -21.07 30.25 -11.73
N PRO A 32 -21.18 30.64 -13.01
CA PRO A 32 -21.13 29.72 -14.15
C PRO A 32 -19.78 29.00 -14.31
N GLY A 33 -18.69 29.62 -13.88
CA GLY A 33 -17.36 29.02 -13.90
C GLY A 33 -17.27 27.84 -12.93
N LEU A 34 -17.78 27.99 -11.71
CA LEU A 34 -17.80 26.94 -10.70
C LEU A 34 -18.78 25.83 -11.07
N ALA A 35 -19.97 26.17 -11.58
CA ALA A 35 -20.93 25.20 -12.09
C ALA A 35 -20.35 24.27 -13.17
N LYS A 36 -19.50 24.81 -14.06
CA LYS A 36 -18.81 24.03 -15.09
C LYS A 36 -17.67 23.17 -14.52
N ALA A 37 -16.94 23.71 -13.53
CA ALA A 37 -15.74 23.10 -12.98
C ALA A 37 -16.05 22.02 -11.91
N ALA A 38 -17.18 22.13 -11.21
CA ALA A 38 -17.57 21.23 -10.16
C ALA A 38 -17.92 19.84 -10.73
N ILE A 39 -17.33 18.80 -10.16
CA ILE A 39 -17.50 17.40 -10.59
C ILE A 39 -18.16 16.53 -9.52
N ALA A 40 -18.00 16.90 -8.25
CA ALA A 40 -18.60 16.23 -7.10
C ALA A 40 -18.76 17.23 -5.93
N ALA A 41 -19.23 16.75 -4.79
CA ALA A 41 -19.32 17.52 -3.56
C ALA A 41 -18.84 16.69 -2.36
N LYS A 42 -18.21 17.35 -1.38
CA LYS A 42 -18.01 16.81 -0.04
C LYS A 42 -19.12 17.34 0.87
N ILE A 43 -19.91 16.45 1.43
CA ILE A 43 -20.97 16.72 2.38
C ILE A 43 -20.49 16.23 3.76
N ASP A 44 -20.25 17.16 4.68
CA ASP A 44 -19.67 16.86 6.00
C ASP A 44 -18.35 16.02 5.90
N GLY A 45 -17.56 16.27 4.85
CA GLY A 45 -16.30 15.59 4.57
C GLY A 45 -16.41 14.34 3.68
N GLU A 46 -17.60 13.77 3.47
CA GLU A 46 -17.81 12.62 2.60
C GLU A 46 -18.05 13.01 1.14
N LEU A 47 -17.37 12.34 0.23
CA LEU A 47 -17.52 12.55 -1.21
C LEU A 47 -18.88 12.00 -1.69
N ARG A 48 -19.65 12.82 -2.42
CA ARG A 48 -20.99 12.50 -2.94
C ARG A 48 -21.19 13.03 -4.35
N ASP A 49 -22.16 12.41 -5.06
CA ASP A 49 -22.59 12.90 -6.38
C ASP A 49 -23.04 14.37 -6.32
N ILE A 50 -22.60 15.16 -7.28
CA ILE A 50 -22.95 16.58 -7.35
C ILE A 50 -24.46 16.83 -7.55
N GLY A 51 -25.17 15.84 -8.13
CA GLY A 51 -26.61 15.88 -8.39
C GLY A 51 -27.46 15.33 -7.26
N ARG A 52 -26.89 14.86 -6.12
CA ARG A 52 -27.65 14.31 -5.01
C ARG A 52 -28.23 15.44 -4.14
N PRO A 53 -29.55 15.50 -3.94
CA PRO A 53 -30.15 16.54 -3.10
C PRO A 53 -29.65 16.52 -1.66
N PHE A 54 -29.64 17.70 -1.03
CA PHE A 54 -29.37 17.80 0.41
C PHE A 54 -30.50 17.15 1.22
N GLU A 55 -30.12 16.50 2.30
CA GLU A 55 -31.03 15.79 3.21
C GLU A 55 -31.29 16.58 4.51
N GLY A 56 -30.56 17.68 4.73
CA GLY A 56 -30.64 18.55 5.92
C GLY A 56 -29.60 19.65 5.92
N ASP A 57 -29.40 20.26 7.08
CA ASP A 57 -28.32 21.21 7.34
C ASP A 57 -26.98 20.47 7.24
N THR A 58 -25.98 21.08 6.54
CA THR A 58 -24.70 20.40 6.27
C THR A 58 -23.59 21.37 5.89
N ASN A 59 -22.34 20.89 5.94
CA ASN A 59 -21.19 21.57 5.37
C ASN A 59 -20.97 21.06 3.94
N LEU A 60 -20.77 21.98 3.00
CA LEU A 60 -20.57 21.69 1.59
C LEU A 60 -19.21 22.20 1.13
N ALA A 61 -18.36 21.35 0.58
CA ALA A 61 -17.22 21.71 -0.24
C ALA A 61 -17.41 21.17 -1.66
N LEU A 62 -17.31 22.02 -2.68
CA LEU A 62 -17.40 21.60 -4.07
C LEU A 62 -16.05 21.10 -4.55
N VAL A 63 -16.03 19.90 -5.13
CA VAL A 63 -14.85 19.23 -5.68
C VAL A 63 -14.72 19.57 -7.16
N THR A 64 -13.50 19.92 -7.57
CA THR A 64 -13.13 20.25 -8.96
C THR A 64 -11.89 19.45 -9.36
N ASN A 65 -11.45 19.49 -10.61
CA ASN A 65 -10.19 18.89 -11.04
C ASN A 65 -8.93 19.50 -10.36
N ARG A 66 -9.05 20.54 -9.54
CA ARG A 66 -7.96 21.07 -8.72
C ARG A 66 -7.79 20.27 -7.43
N ASP A 67 -8.83 19.61 -6.99
CA ASP A 67 -8.83 18.67 -5.86
C ASP A 67 -8.39 17.30 -6.38
N GLU A 68 -7.12 17.21 -6.78
CA GLU A 68 -6.58 16.16 -7.65
C GLU A 68 -6.81 14.75 -7.11
N ALA A 69 -6.69 14.54 -5.82
CA ALA A 69 -6.88 13.23 -5.20
C ALA A 69 -8.33 12.73 -5.36
N ASP A 70 -9.32 13.56 -4.97
CA ASP A 70 -10.74 13.24 -5.08
C ASP A 70 -11.17 13.09 -6.56
N ALA A 71 -10.65 13.96 -7.43
CA ALA A 71 -10.95 13.92 -8.86
C ALA A 71 -10.40 12.67 -9.54
N LEU A 72 -9.21 12.20 -9.15
CA LEU A 72 -8.62 10.96 -9.65
C LEU A 72 -9.38 9.73 -9.16
N GLU A 73 -9.79 9.71 -7.90
CA GLU A 73 -10.61 8.64 -7.34
C GLU A 73 -11.91 8.47 -8.14
N LEU A 74 -12.65 9.56 -8.35
CA LEU A 74 -13.87 9.57 -9.17
C LEU A 74 -13.62 9.13 -10.62
N ALA A 75 -12.60 9.68 -11.25
CA ALA A 75 -12.28 9.35 -12.65
C ALA A 75 -11.95 7.86 -12.81
N ARG A 76 -11.15 7.29 -11.90
CA ARG A 76 -10.78 5.88 -11.91
C ARG A 76 -11.97 4.96 -11.65
N HIS A 77 -12.84 5.34 -10.73
CA HIS A 77 -14.08 4.63 -10.47
C HIS A 77 -14.95 4.59 -11.74
N ASP A 78 -15.17 5.74 -12.38
CA ASP A 78 -15.98 5.81 -13.60
C ASP A 78 -15.34 5.08 -14.78
N PHE A 79 -14.00 5.12 -14.93
CA PHE A 79 -13.30 4.30 -15.92
C PHE A 79 -13.54 2.80 -15.71
N ALA A 80 -13.62 2.33 -14.45
CA ALA A 80 -13.92 0.93 -14.15
C ALA A 80 -15.34 0.55 -14.61
N HIS A 81 -16.34 1.40 -14.36
CA HIS A 81 -17.71 1.16 -14.85
C HIS A 81 -17.81 1.24 -16.37
N ILE A 82 -17.12 2.19 -17.02
CA ILE A 82 -17.08 2.30 -18.48
C ILE A 82 -16.37 1.07 -19.10
N LEU A 83 -15.35 0.52 -18.43
CA LEU A 83 -14.74 -0.74 -18.82
C LEU A 83 -15.77 -1.90 -18.78
N ALA A 84 -16.54 -2.00 -17.72
CA ALA A 84 -17.58 -3.02 -17.58
C ALA A 84 -18.65 -2.91 -18.69
N GLU A 85 -19.15 -1.72 -18.94
CA GLU A 85 -20.12 -1.43 -20.01
C GLU A 85 -19.52 -1.76 -21.39
N ALA A 86 -18.27 -1.36 -21.64
CA ALA A 86 -17.58 -1.64 -22.90
C ALA A 86 -17.45 -3.15 -23.17
N VAL A 87 -16.99 -3.89 -22.14
CA VAL A 87 -16.84 -5.36 -22.24
C VAL A 87 -18.16 -6.05 -22.50
N GLN A 88 -19.22 -5.75 -21.74
CA GLN A 88 -20.52 -6.37 -21.96
C GLN A 88 -21.11 -6.04 -23.35
N SER A 89 -20.85 -4.84 -23.84
CA SER A 89 -21.33 -4.45 -25.18
C SER A 89 -20.61 -5.16 -26.31
N LEU A 90 -19.33 -5.53 -26.15
CA LEU A 90 -18.53 -6.23 -27.16
C LEU A 90 -18.63 -7.75 -27.04
N PHE A 91 -18.81 -8.24 -25.82
CA PHE A 91 -18.85 -9.67 -25.49
C PHE A 91 -20.14 -10.03 -24.75
N PRO A 92 -21.29 -10.09 -25.46
CA PRO A 92 -22.60 -10.37 -24.85
C PRO A 92 -22.60 -11.68 -24.06
N GLY A 93 -23.20 -11.65 -22.86
CA GLY A 93 -23.24 -12.78 -21.95
C GLY A 93 -22.02 -12.90 -21.02
N THR A 94 -21.07 -11.99 -21.10
CA THR A 94 -20.05 -11.83 -20.06
C THR A 94 -20.68 -11.27 -18.80
N GLN A 95 -20.51 -11.98 -17.67
CA GLN A 95 -20.99 -11.51 -16.36
C GLN A 95 -19.96 -10.57 -15.74
N ILE A 96 -20.45 -9.57 -15.04
CA ILE A 96 -19.62 -8.59 -14.34
C ILE A 96 -19.63 -8.87 -12.83
N THR A 97 -18.55 -8.47 -12.15
CA THR A 97 -18.41 -8.59 -10.71
C THR A 97 -18.15 -7.22 -10.06
N PHE A 98 -16.89 -6.88 -9.80
CA PHE A 98 -16.47 -5.62 -9.20
C PHE A 98 -15.26 -5.04 -9.89
N GLY A 99 -15.16 -3.70 -9.79
CA GLY A 99 -14.05 -2.93 -10.29
C GLY A 99 -13.72 -1.74 -9.39
N PRO A 100 -12.92 -1.90 -8.34
CA PRO A 100 -12.47 -0.78 -7.52
C PRO A 100 -11.45 0.08 -8.24
N SER A 101 -11.37 1.35 -7.85
CA SER A 101 -10.22 2.21 -8.10
C SER A 101 -9.01 1.74 -7.29
N THR A 102 -7.82 2.04 -7.79
CA THR A 102 -6.52 1.83 -7.13
C THR A 102 -5.73 3.14 -7.18
N ASP A 103 -4.57 3.20 -6.47
CA ASP A 103 -3.76 4.43 -6.35
C ASP A 103 -3.33 5.04 -7.69
N ASP A 104 -3.17 4.25 -8.74
CA ASP A 104 -2.75 4.71 -10.06
C ASP A 104 -3.63 4.23 -11.22
N GLY A 105 -4.76 3.57 -10.90
CA GLY A 105 -5.62 3.02 -11.94
C GLY A 105 -6.92 2.41 -11.43
N PHE A 106 -7.33 1.39 -12.12
CA PHE A 106 -8.56 0.64 -11.84
C PHE A 106 -8.45 -0.78 -12.39
N TYR A 107 -9.33 -1.66 -11.96
CA TYR A 107 -9.54 -2.94 -12.63
C TYR A 107 -11.02 -3.30 -12.61
N TYR A 108 -11.38 -4.32 -13.36
CA TYR A 108 -12.69 -4.95 -13.27
C TYR A 108 -12.57 -6.45 -13.53
N ASP A 109 -13.35 -7.23 -12.78
CA ASP A 109 -13.39 -8.69 -12.88
C ASP A 109 -14.59 -9.17 -13.66
N PHE A 110 -14.34 -10.06 -14.61
CA PHE A 110 -15.31 -10.59 -15.56
C PHE A 110 -15.35 -12.11 -15.53
N ALA A 111 -16.55 -12.68 -15.70
CA ALA A 111 -16.72 -14.07 -16.05
C ALA A 111 -17.15 -14.16 -17.51
N PRO A 112 -16.20 -14.25 -18.47
CA PRO A 112 -16.51 -14.33 -19.91
C PRO A 112 -17.22 -15.64 -20.21
N LYS A 113 -18.16 -15.60 -21.18
CA LYS A 113 -18.97 -16.75 -21.55
C LYS A 113 -18.19 -17.78 -22.37
N ASP A 114 -17.42 -17.31 -23.35
CA ASP A 114 -16.86 -18.20 -24.40
C ASP A 114 -15.40 -18.58 -24.13
N ARG A 115 -14.55 -17.61 -23.78
CA ARG A 115 -13.13 -17.79 -23.46
C ARG A 115 -12.63 -16.72 -22.51
N PRO A 116 -11.54 -16.97 -21.75
CA PRO A 116 -10.86 -15.91 -21.00
C PRO A 116 -10.41 -14.77 -21.92
N PHE A 117 -10.37 -13.54 -21.42
CA PHE A 117 -9.80 -12.41 -22.14
C PHE A 117 -8.28 -12.53 -22.21
N THR A 118 -7.71 -11.89 -23.22
CA THR A 118 -6.27 -11.78 -23.45
C THR A 118 -5.90 -10.33 -23.74
N ASP A 119 -4.61 -10.01 -23.72
CA ASP A 119 -4.14 -8.64 -24.03
C ASP A 119 -4.50 -8.22 -25.47
N GLU A 120 -4.77 -9.15 -26.37
CA GLU A 120 -5.22 -8.88 -27.73
C GLU A 120 -6.64 -8.26 -27.80
N ASP A 121 -7.46 -8.47 -26.78
CA ASP A 121 -8.81 -7.89 -26.69
C ASP A 121 -8.77 -6.41 -26.25
N LEU A 122 -7.71 -5.97 -25.58
CA LEU A 122 -7.63 -4.65 -24.95
C LEU A 122 -7.81 -3.48 -25.93
N PRO A 123 -7.23 -3.46 -27.15
CA PRO A 123 -7.41 -2.33 -28.06
C PRO A 123 -8.87 -2.12 -28.49
N ALA A 124 -9.63 -3.20 -28.70
CA ALA A 124 -11.05 -3.12 -29.07
C ALA A 124 -11.89 -2.59 -27.90
N ILE A 125 -11.59 -3.06 -26.68
CA ILE A 125 -12.26 -2.59 -25.45
C ILE A 125 -11.96 -1.12 -25.22
N GLU A 126 -10.70 -0.67 -25.35
CA GLU A 126 -10.32 0.75 -25.22
C GLU A 126 -11.11 1.65 -26.20
N GLU A 127 -11.20 1.26 -27.47
CA GLU A 127 -11.94 2.10 -28.43
C GLU A 127 -13.44 2.14 -28.09
N ARG A 128 -14.00 1.05 -27.60
CA ARG A 128 -15.39 1.05 -27.12
C ARG A 128 -15.57 1.96 -25.89
N MET A 129 -14.65 1.92 -24.94
CA MET A 129 -14.64 2.84 -23.80
C MET A 129 -14.59 4.31 -24.25
N ARG A 130 -13.71 4.64 -25.21
CA ARG A 130 -13.64 5.99 -25.80
C ARG A 130 -14.95 6.40 -26.46
N ALA A 131 -15.63 5.47 -27.14
CA ALA A 131 -16.93 5.75 -27.74
C ALA A 131 -18.02 6.05 -26.69
N ILE A 132 -18.03 5.31 -25.56
CA ILE A 132 -18.95 5.54 -24.45
C ILE A 132 -18.70 6.92 -23.82
N ILE A 133 -17.44 7.29 -23.60
CA ILE A 133 -17.05 8.60 -23.06
C ILE A 133 -17.52 9.73 -24.01
N ARG A 134 -17.27 9.60 -25.31
CA ARG A 134 -17.69 10.60 -26.31
C ARG A 134 -19.19 10.75 -26.43
N ALA A 135 -19.95 9.69 -26.09
CA ALA A 135 -21.41 9.71 -26.13
C ALA A 135 -22.02 10.57 -24.99
N ASP A 136 -21.21 10.96 -24.00
CA ASP A 136 -21.60 11.81 -22.88
C ASP A 136 -22.91 11.34 -22.19
N LYS A 137 -22.95 10.06 -21.86
CA LYS A 137 -24.11 9.44 -21.22
C LYS A 137 -24.31 9.99 -19.80
N PRO A 138 -25.49 10.43 -19.39
CA PRO A 138 -25.75 10.84 -18.01
C PRO A 138 -25.65 9.62 -17.06
N LEU A 139 -24.98 9.82 -15.93
CA LEU A 139 -24.92 8.85 -14.86
C LEU A 139 -25.99 9.18 -13.80
N ARG A 140 -26.89 8.25 -13.56
CA ARG A 140 -28.06 8.48 -12.69
C ARG A 140 -28.14 7.42 -11.62
N ARG A 141 -28.12 7.87 -10.35
CA ARG A 141 -28.28 7.03 -9.17
C ARG A 141 -29.76 6.70 -8.95
N GLU A 142 -30.04 5.43 -8.65
CA GLU A 142 -31.31 4.96 -8.09
C GLU A 142 -31.04 4.11 -6.85
N VAL A 143 -32.09 3.90 -6.06
CA VAL A 143 -32.06 3.04 -4.87
C VAL A 143 -33.16 2.01 -5.05
N TRP A 144 -32.78 0.75 -5.00
CA TRP A 144 -33.67 -0.37 -5.25
C TRP A 144 -33.78 -1.26 -4.01
N SER A 145 -34.95 -1.92 -3.83
CA SER A 145 -35.05 -2.99 -2.85
C SER A 145 -34.09 -4.12 -3.21
N ARG A 146 -33.59 -4.81 -2.21
CA ARG A 146 -32.69 -5.97 -2.41
C ARG A 146 -33.35 -7.04 -3.26
N GLU A 147 -34.63 -7.32 -2.98
CA GLU A 147 -35.39 -8.33 -3.69
C GLU A 147 -35.55 -8.01 -5.19
N ASP A 148 -35.89 -6.77 -5.52
CA ASP A 148 -36.05 -6.34 -6.91
C ASP A 148 -34.71 -6.40 -7.65
N LEU A 149 -33.60 -6.01 -6.99
CA LEU A 149 -32.29 -6.03 -7.58
C LEU A 149 -31.80 -7.47 -7.84
N ILE A 150 -31.96 -8.38 -6.88
CA ILE A 150 -31.62 -9.80 -7.05
C ILE A 150 -32.45 -10.43 -8.18
N ALA A 151 -33.77 -10.17 -8.20
CA ALA A 151 -34.65 -10.69 -9.25
C ALA A 151 -34.20 -10.21 -10.65
N ARG A 152 -33.79 -8.94 -10.77
CA ARG A 152 -33.29 -8.39 -12.02
C ARG A 152 -31.98 -9.06 -12.43
N TRP A 153 -30.97 -9.14 -11.55
CA TRP A 153 -29.68 -9.75 -11.88
C TRP A 153 -29.84 -11.24 -12.25
N GLN A 154 -30.73 -11.96 -11.59
CA GLN A 154 -31.04 -13.34 -11.96
C GLN A 154 -31.68 -13.44 -13.35
N ALA A 155 -32.61 -12.54 -13.70
CA ALA A 155 -33.24 -12.50 -15.02
C ALA A 155 -32.25 -12.15 -16.16
N GLU A 156 -31.23 -11.33 -15.86
CA GLU A 156 -30.17 -10.95 -16.79
C GLU A 156 -29.01 -11.95 -16.83
N GLY A 157 -28.98 -12.95 -15.94
CA GLY A 157 -27.93 -13.96 -15.85
C GLY A 157 -26.67 -13.48 -15.11
N GLU A 158 -26.74 -12.36 -14.40
CA GLU A 158 -25.66 -11.78 -13.61
C GLU A 158 -25.54 -12.47 -12.24
N ARG A 159 -25.11 -13.73 -12.23
CA ARG A 159 -25.03 -14.58 -11.04
C ARG A 159 -24.20 -13.93 -9.91
N PHE A 160 -23.03 -13.42 -10.25
CA PHE A 160 -22.10 -12.87 -9.24
C PHE A 160 -22.66 -11.60 -8.57
N LYS A 161 -23.36 -10.75 -9.33
CA LYS A 161 -24.07 -9.58 -8.79
C LYS A 161 -25.24 -9.98 -7.89
N ALA A 162 -26.01 -11.00 -8.30
CA ALA A 162 -27.12 -11.51 -7.50
C ALA A 162 -26.63 -12.13 -6.18
N GLU A 163 -25.58 -12.95 -6.21
CA GLU A 163 -24.94 -13.53 -5.01
C GLU A 163 -24.45 -12.43 -4.05
N TRP A 164 -23.78 -11.42 -4.57
CA TRP A 164 -23.27 -10.33 -3.74
C TRP A 164 -24.39 -9.50 -3.12
N ALA A 165 -25.42 -9.15 -3.90
CA ALA A 165 -26.58 -8.41 -3.39
C ALA A 165 -27.28 -9.17 -2.25
N ALA A 166 -27.34 -10.51 -2.35
CA ALA A 166 -27.96 -11.35 -1.31
C ALA A 166 -27.16 -11.37 -0.01
N GLU A 167 -25.85 -11.21 -0.06
CA GLU A 167 -24.94 -11.33 1.09
C GLU A 167 -24.59 -9.99 1.76
N LEU A 168 -24.94 -8.85 1.17
CA LEU A 168 -24.71 -7.57 1.81
C LEU A 168 -25.34 -7.53 3.21
N PRO A 169 -24.65 -7.02 4.23
CA PRO A 169 -25.21 -6.95 5.58
C PRO A 169 -26.43 -6.01 5.66
N GLY A 170 -27.34 -6.30 6.56
CA GLY A 170 -28.55 -5.47 6.78
C GLY A 170 -29.67 -5.70 5.78
N ASN A 171 -30.79 -5.01 5.99
CA ASN A 171 -31.94 -5.00 5.08
C ASN A 171 -32.08 -3.65 4.35
N GLU A 172 -30.95 -2.97 4.13
CA GLU A 172 -30.92 -1.67 3.48
C GLU A 172 -31.14 -1.81 1.97
N ASP A 173 -31.79 -0.81 1.39
CA ASP A 173 -31.90 -0.66 -0.05
C ASP A 173 -30.51 -0.42 -0.68
N ILE A 174 -30.34 -0.92 -1.90
CA ILE A 174 -29.04 -0.95 -2.57
C ILE A 174 -29.02 0.12 -3.67
N SER A 175 -27.95 0.92 -3.72
CA SER A 175 -27.77 1.90 -4.79
C SER A 175 -27.24 1.25 -6.06
N VAL A 176 -27.78 1.72 -7.17
CA VAL A 176 -27.39 1.36 -8.53
C VAL A 176 -27.22 2.62 -9.36
N TYR A 177 -26.42 2.50 -10.43
CA TYR A 177 -26.16 3.61 -11.34
C TYR A 177 -26.44 3.20 -12.78
N TRP A 178 -27.29 4.00 -13.44
CA TRP A 178 -27.56 3.91 -14.86
C TRP A 178 -26.55 4.71 -15.66
N SER A 179 -26.03 4.14 -16.74
CA SER A 179 -25.29 4.82 -17.79
C SER A 179 -26.21 5.00 -19.00
N GLY A 180 -26.67 6.23 -19.24
CA GLY A 180 -27.56 6.57 -20.34
C GLY A 180 -28.98 5.97 -20.29
N GLY A 181 -29.25 5.06 -19.40
CA GLY A 181 -30.53 4.36 -19.24
C GLY A 181 -30.61 2.98 -19.93
N ASP A 182 -29.54 2.55 -20.55
CA ASP A 182 -29.41 1.25 -21.26
C ASP A 182 -28.45 0.28 -20.56
N TRP A 183 -27.62 0.73 -19.65
CA TRP A 183 -26.71 -0.10 -18.87
C TRP A 183 -26.77 0.27 -17.38
N LEU A 184 -26.67 -0.72 -16.51
CA LEU A 184 -26.84 -0.59 -15.06
C LEU A 184 -25.73 -1.35 -14.33
N ASP A 185 -25.17 -0.75 -13.28
CA ASP A 185 -24.32 -1.45 -12.34
C ASP A 185 -24.69 -1.15 -10.88
N MET A 186 -24.38 -2.10 -9.99
CA MET A 186 -24.55 -1.97 -8.55
C MET A 186 -23.31 -1.31 -7.96
N CYS A 187 -23.47 -0.15 -7.35
CA CYS A 187 -22.36 0.64 -6.82
C CYS A 187 -22.84 1.57 -5.70
N ARG A 188 -21.93 1.87 -4.76
CA ARG A 188 -22.19 2.86 -3.71
C ARG A 188 -22.02 4.30 -4.20
N GLY A 189 -21.29 4.47 -5.31
CA GLY A 189 -20.87 5.78 -5.78
C GLY A 189 -19.71 6.37 -4.95
N PRO A 190 -19.43 7.68 -5.09
CA PRO A 190 -20.07 8.59 -6.05
C PRO A 190 -19.56 8.43 -7.48
N HIS A 191 -20.29 9.04 -8.42
CA HIS A 191 -19.94 9.10 -9.84
C HIS A 191 -19.95 10.54 -10.36
N LEU A 192 -19.30 10.75 -11.50
CA LEU A 192 -19.42 11.98 -12.26
C LEU A 192 -20.86 12.15 -12.79
N ALA A 193 -21.24 13.35 -13.19
CA ALA A 193 -22.58 13.63 -13.70
C ALA A 193 -22.86 12.94 -15.05
N SER A 194 -21.82 12.71 -15.85
CA SER A 194 -21.90 12.01 -17.14
C SER A 194 -20.53 11.45 -17.55
N THR A 195 -20.53 10.45 -18.44
CA THR A 195 -19.32 9.85 -19.00
C THR A 195 -18.43 10.85 -19.72
N GLY A 196 -19.00 11.89 -20.34
CA GLY A 196 -18.26 12.95 -21.04
C GLY A 196 -17.48 13.91 -20.14
N LYS A 197 -17.58 13.78 -18.83
CA LYS A 197 -16.70 14.49 -17.88
C LYS A 197 -15.28 13.93 -17.85
N LEU A 198 -15.07 12.72 -18.36
CA LEU A 198 -13.76 12.10 -18.52
C LEU A 198 -13.11 12.50 -19.85
N ASP A 199 -11.79 12.57 -19.87
CA ASP A 199 -11.02 12.70 -21.11
C ASP A 199 -10.86 11.31 -21.76
N PRO A 200 -11.37 11.09 -22.99
CA PRO A 200 -11.26 9.81 -23.68
C PRO A 200 -9.82 9.40 -24.02
N GLN A 201 -8.84 10.30 -23.83
CA GLN A 201 -7.42 10.03 -24.01
C GLN A 201 -6.65 9.85 -22.69
N ALA A 202 -7.34 9.93 -21.55
CA ALA A 202 -6.70 9.92 -20.23
C ALA A 202 -6.65 8.55 -19.55
N PHE A 203 -6.89 7.48 -20.27
CA PHE A 203 -6.79 6.11 -19.75
C PHE A 203 -6.09 5.17 -20.73
N LYS A 204 -5.59 4.06 -20.19
CA LYS A 204 -5.05 2.93 -20.95
C LYS A 204 -5.34 1.62 -20.24
N LEU A 205 -5.74 0.59 -20.97
CA LEU A 205 -5.80 -0.77 -20.46
C LEU A 205 -4.39 -1.38 -20.52
N MET A 206 -3.98 -2.01 -19.43
CA MET A 206 -2.58 -2.38 -19.21
C MET A 206 -2.31 -3.86 -19.46
N ARG A 207 -3.18 -4.74 -18.96
CA ARG A 207 -3.01 -6.19 -19.04
C ARG A 207 -4.27 -6.93 -18.61
N VAL A 208 -4.31 -8.20 -18.95
CA VAL A 208 -5.29 -9.17 -18.43
C VAL A 208 -4.59 -10.15 -17.50
N SER A 209 -5.27 -10.59 -16.45
CA SER A 209 -4.83 -11.70 -15.59
C SER A 209 -6.01 -12.54 -15.11
N GLY A 210 -5.73 -13.75 -14.61
CA GLY A 210 -6.69 -14.54 -13.85
C GLY A 210 -6.89 -13.95 -12.45
N ALA A 211 -8.09 -14.09 -11.92
CA ALA A 211 -8.43 -13.81 -10.53
C ALA A 211 -9.47 -14.84 -10.07
N TYR A 212 -9.46 -15.19 -8.79
CA TYR A 212 -10.49 -16.07 -8.23
C TYR A 212 -11.61 -15.24 -7.61
N TRP A 213 -12.86 -15.66 -7.83
CA TRP A 213 -14.00 -15.04 -7.17
C TRP A 213 -13.78 -15.00 -5.65
N ARG A 214 -13.86 -13.80 -5.06
CA ARG A 214 -13.58 -13.55 -3.62
C ARG A 214 -12.18 -13.93 -3.14
N GLY A 215 -11.23 -14.05 -4.06
CA GLY A 215 -9.84 -14.40 -3.71
C GLY A 215 -9.62 -15.86 -3.29
N ASP A 216 -10.65 -16.71 -3.34
CA ASP A 216 -10.54 -18.13 -2.97
C ASP A 216 -10.30 -18.98 -4.22
N GLN A 217 -9.20 -19.71 -4.24
CA GLN A 217 -8.79 -20.61 -5.33
C GLN A 217 -9.79 -21.73 -5.64
N ASN A 218 -10.71 -22.03 -4.72
CA ASN A 218 -11.77 -23.03 -4.91
C ASN A 218 -12.97 -22.47 -5.67
N ASN A 219 -13.07 -21.15 -5.83
CA ASN A 219 -14.13 -20.47 -6.53
C ASN A 219 -13.85 -20.31 -8.02
N ALA A 220 -14.84 -19.80 -8.77
CA ALA A 220 -14.73 -19.57 -10.20
C ALA A 220 -13.54 -18.67 -10.55
N MET A 221 -12.78 -19.06 -11.58
CA MET A 221 -11.74 -18.22 -12.15
C MET A 221 -12.37 -17.14 -13.04
N LEU A 222 -11.99 -15.90 -12.82
CA LEU A 222 -12.41 -14.71 -13.53
C LEU A 222 -11.26 -14.17 -14.40
N SER A 223 -11.59 -13.35 -15.38
CA SER A 223 -10.64 -12.53 -16.12
C SER A 223 -10.63 -11.13 -15.54
N ARG A 224 -9.50 -10.69 -15.00
CA ARG A 224 -9.29 -9.34 -14.48
C ARG A 224 -8.59 -8.49 -15.51
N ILE A 225 -9.21 -7.38 -15.90
CA ILE A 225 -8.62 -6.38 -16.79
C ILE A 225 -8.16 -5.19 -15.96
N TYR A 226 -6.87 -4.86 -16.03
CA TYR A 226 -6.28 -3.70 -15.37
C TYR A 226 -6.20 -2.52 -16.34
N GLY A 227 -6.52 -1.35 -15.83
CA GLY A 227 -6.35 -0.07 -16.51
C GLY A 227 -5.69 0.98 -15.62
N THR A 228 -5.09 1.99 -16.23
CA THR A 228 -4.65 3.20 -15.56
C THR A 228 -5.50 4.38 -16.02
N GLY A 229 -5.88 5.27 -15.10
CA GLY A 229 -6.81 6.38 -15.36
C GLY A 229 -6.34 7.69 -14.72
N TRP A 230 -6.42 8.77 -15.51
CA TRP A 230 -5.89 10.08 -15.18
C TRP A 230 -6.91 11.19 -15.56
N LEU A 231 -6.70 12.43 -15.08
CA LEU A 231 -7.61 13.53 -15.40
C LEU A 231 -7.43 14.05 -16.83
N ASN A 232 -6.28 13.85 -17.44
CA ASN A 232 -5.98 14.26 -18.80
C ASN A 232 -4.86 13.44 -19.44
N LYS A 233 -4.76 13.54 -20.77
CA LYS A 233 -3.74 12.82 -21.54
C LYS A 233 -2.31 13.10 -21.07
N LYS A 234 -1.99 14.34 -20.66
CA LYS A 234 -0.62 14.69 -20.22
C LYS A 234 -0.20 13.88 -18.97
N GLN A 235 -1.09 13.74 -17.99
CA GLN A 235 -0.83 12.94 -16.80
C GLN A 235 -0.65 11.43 -17.16
N LEU A 236 -1.48 10.91 -18.05
CA LEU A 236 -1.33 9.55 -18.57
C LEU A 236 0.03 9.35 -19.25
N ASP A 237 0.42 10.23 -20.17
CA ASP A 237 1.69 10.14 -20.88
C ASP A 237 2.88 10.19 -19.91
N GLN A 238 2.83 11.05 -18.91
CA GLN A 238 3.84 11.12 -17.84
C GLN A 238 3.94 9.81 -17.04
N HIS A 239 2.78 9.23 -16.69
CA HIS A 239 2.75 7.94 -15.98
C HIS A 239 3.31 6.81 -16.84
N LEU A 240 2.91 6.71 -18.11
CA LEU A 240 3.41 5.68 -19.02
C LEU A 240 4.92 5.81 -19.26
N THR A 241 5.43 7.04 -19.44
CA THR A 241 6.88 7.29 -19.55
C THR A 241 7.60 6.85 -18.29
N ARG A 242 7.04 7.16 -17.11
CA ARG A 242 7.62 6.72 -15.83
C ARG A 242 7.65 5.19 -15.69
N LEU A 243 6.58 4.50 -16.12
CA LEU A 243 6.56 3.03 -16.13
C LEU A 243 7.60 2.43 -17.10
N GLU A 244 7.76 3.02 -18.29
CA GLU A 244 8.77 2.60 -19.26
C GLU A 244 10.19 2.76 -18.69
N GLU A 245 10.50 3.94 -18.10
CA GLU A 245 11.78 4.19 -17.47
C GLU A 245 12.04 3.25 -16.27
N ALA A 246 11.00 2.98 -15.46
CA ALA A 246 11.11 2.00 -14.39
C ALA A 246 11.39 0.58 -14.92
N GLY A 247 10.76 0.19 -16.02
CA GLY A 247 11.01 -1.09 -16.68
C GLY A 247 12.45 -1.23 -17.20
N LYS A 248 13.07 -0.14 -17.66
CA LYS A 248 14.50 -0.11 -18.05
C LYS A 248 15.42 -0.26 -16.83
N ARG A 249 14.98 0.14 -15.64
CA ARG A 249 15.74 0.10 -14.38
C ARG A 249 15.37 -1.09 -13.50
N ASP A 250 14.56 -2.03 -13.98
CA ASP A 250 14.19 -3.22 -13.21
C ASP A 250 15.45 -4.04 -12.90
N HIS A 251 15.78 -4.17 -11.62
CA HIS A 251 16.96 -4.87 -11.13
C HIS A 251 17.03 -6.33 -11.59
N ARG A 252 15.87 -7.00 -11.81
CA ARG A 252 15.80 -8.38 -12.30
C ARG A 252 16.27 -8.48 -13.75
N LYS A 253 15.86 -7.52 -14.60
CA LYS A 253 16.29 -7.42 -15.98
C LYS A 253 17.77 -7.08 -16.08
N ILE A 254 18.21 -6.06 -15.35
CA ILE A 254 19.61 -5.66 -15.29
C ILE A 254 20.49 -6.81 -14.78
N ALA A 255 20.04 -7.54 -13.74
CA ALA A 255 20.76 -8.67 -13.20
C ALA A 255 20.96 -9.79 -14.22
N ALA A 256 19.93 -10.10 -15.01
CA ALA A 256 20.03 -11.10 -16.07
C ALA A 256 20.98 -10.64 -17.21
N GLU A 257 20.87 -9.39 -17.66
CA GLU A 257 21.71 -8.83 -18.71
C GLU A 257 23.19 -8.72 -18.32
N MET A 258 23.46 -8.38 -17.06
CA MET A 258 24.82 -8.21 -16.54
C MET A 258 25.40 -9.46 -15.88
N ASP A 259 24.64 -10.53 -15.74
CA ASP A 259 25.03 -11.77 -15.06
C ASP A 259 25.40 -11.53 -13.58
N LEU A 260 24.48 -10.88 -12.82
CA LEU A 260 24.75 -10.49 -11.44
C LEU A 260 24.24 -11.51 -10.42
N PHE A 261 23.04 -11.99 -10.58
CA PHE A 261 22.39 -12.97 -9.70
C PHE A 261 21.19 -13.63 -10.38
N HIS A 262 20.70 -14.72 -9.79
CA HIS A 262 19.41 -15.31 -10.15
C HIS A 262 18.66 -15.81 -8.90
N LEU A 263 17.38 -16.09 -9.09
CA LEU A 263 16.48 -16.72 -8.14
C LEU A 263 15.98 -18.04 -8.74
N GLN A 264 15.87 -19.09 -7.94
CA GLN A 264 15.39 -20.38 -8.41
C GLN A 264 14.48 -21.07 -7.38
N GLN A 265 13.77 -22.10 -7.82
CA GLN A 265 12.72 -22.74 -7.04
C GLN A 265 13.24 -23.47 -5.81
N GLU A 266 14.46 -24.01 -5.85
CA GLU A 266 15.07 -24.77 -4.75
C GLU A 266 15.46 -23.88 -3.56
N ALA A 267 15.49 -22.54 -3.75
CA ALA A 267 15.76 -21.58 -2.69
C ALA A 267 14.90 -20.32 -2.85
N GLN A 268 13.61 -20.51 -2.76
CA GLN A 268 12.63 -19.42 -2.95
C GLN A 268 12.87 -18.26 -1.98
N GLY A 269 13.06 -17.05 -2.54
CA GLY A 269 13.34 -15.86 -1.75
C GLY A 269 14.78 -15.78 -1.22
N SER A 270 15.69 -16.60 -1.73
CA SER A 270 17.13 -16.52 -1.48
C SER A 270 17.88 -16.31 -2.79
N VAL A 271 18.91 -15.47 -2.76
CA VAL A 271 19.60 -15.00 -3.96
C VAL A 271 20.87 -15.82 -4.23
N PHE A 272 21.03 -16.31 -5.45
CA PHE A 272 22.28 -16.90 -5.94
C PHE A 272 23.11 -15.80 -6.59
N TRP A 273 24.14 -15.33 -5.90
CA TRP A 273 25.03 -14.30 -6.39
C TRP A 273 26.08 -14.86 -7.34
N HIS A 274 26.15 -14.31 -8.55
CA HIS A 274 27.18 -14.61 -9.51
C HIS A 274 28.47 -13.81 -9.23
N PRO A 275 29.62 -14.18 -9.84
CA PRO A 275 30.87 -13.49 -9.56
C PRO A 275 30.83 -11.97 -9.74
N LYS A 276 30.15 -11.48 -10.78
CA LYS A 276 30.01 -10.02 -11.02
C LYS A 276 29.13 -9.35 -9.95
N GLY A 277 28.00 -9.96 -9.59
CA GLY A 277 27.13 -9.47 -8.52
C GLY A 277 27.82 -9.49 -7.17
N TRP A 278 28.64 -10.53 -6.91
CA TRP A 278 29.41 -10.64 -5.69
C TRP A 278 30.48 -9.55 -5.55
N VAL A 279 31.04 -9.06 -6.66
CA VAL A 279 31.92 -7.89 -6.64
C VAL A 279 31.18 -6.65 -6.14
N ILE A 280 29.93 -6.40 -6.63
CA ILE A 280 29.12 -5.26 -6.19
C ILE A 280 28.81 -5.39 -4.69
N TRP A 281 28.38 -6.58 -4.26
CA TRP A 281 28.12 -6.88 -2.84
C TRP A 281 29.30 -6.50 -1.96
N ARG A 282 30.49 -7.01 -2.28
CA ARG A 282 31.71 -6.75 -1.51
C ARG A 282 32.10 -5.27 -1.48
N GLN A 283 31.85 -4.52 -2.55
CA GLN A 283 32.11 -3.08 -2.59
C GLN A 283 31.15 -2.32 -1.67
N LEU A 284 29.86 -2.68 -1.67
CA LEU A 284 28.88 -2.09 -0.75
C LEU A 284 29.23 -2.42 0.70
N GLU A 285 29.54 -3.67 1.01
CA GLU A 285 29.93 -4.08 2.36
C GLU A 285 31.22 -3.35 2.83
N ALA A 286 32.23 -3.24 1.96
CA ALA A 286 33.45 -2.51 2.27
C ALA A 286 33.21 -1.00 2.45
N TYR A 287 32.29 -0.41 1.68
CA TYR A 287 31.87 0.98 1.84
C TYR A 287 31.19 1.19 3.20
N MET A 288 30.21 0.37 3.54
CA MET A 288 29.50 0.46 4.81
C MET A 288 30.43 0.27 6.01
N ARG A 289 31.35 -0.70 5.94
CA ARG A 289 32.36 -0.92 6.99
C ARG A 289 33.20 0.33 7.25
N ARG A 290 33.66 1.02 6.20
CA ARG A 290 34.40 2.29 6.37
C ARG A 290 33.55 3.38 7.04
N LYS A 291 32.25 3.47 6.71
CA LYS A 291 31.34 4.44 7.34
C LYS A 291 31.10 4.12 8.80
N LEU A 292 30.89 2.86 9.13
CA LEU A 292 30.66 2.39 10.50
C LEU A 292 31.93 2.56 11.35
N ASP A 293 33.11 2.17 10.84
CA ASP A 293 34.39 2.37 11.54
C ASP A 293 34.62 3.87 11.86
N ALA A 294 34.38 4.75 10.87
CA ALA A 294 34.49 6.19 11.07
C ALA A 294 33.47 6.74 12.09
N GLY A 295 32.30 6.11 12.19
CA GLY A 295 31.28 6.41 13.20
C GLY A 295 31.55 5.81 14.59
N GLY A 296 32.66 5.07 14.76
CA GLY A 296 33.03 4.43 16.04
C GLY A 296 32.18 3.20 16.39
N TYR A 297 31.64 2.51 15.39
CA TYR A 297 30.96 1.24 15.56
C TYR A 297 31.97 0.09 15.65
N LEU A 298 31.71 -0.86 16.53
CA LEU A 298 32.49 -2.07 16.71
C LEU A 298 31.81 -3.21 15.96
N GLU A 299 32.49 -3.76 14.93
CA GLU A 299 31.95 -4.88 14.16
C GLU A 299 31.93 -6.16 15.00
N VAL A 300 30.81 -6.84 15.05
CA VAL A 300 30.61 -8.12 15.73
C VAL A 300 30.01 -9.16 14.77
N LYS A 301 30.02 -10.44 15.19
CA LYS A 301 29.37 -11.52 14.44
C LYS A 301 28.64 -12.45 15.39
N THR A 302 27.36 -12.69 15.15
CA THR A 302 26.51 -13.55 15.98
C THR A 302 26.03 -14.78 15.22
N PRO A 303 25.69 -15.87 15.93
CA PRO A 303 25.17 -17.09 15.30
C PRO A 303 23.87 -16.84 14.55
N GLN A 304 23.67 -17.58 13.45
CA GLN A 304 22.41 -17.53 12.69
C GLN A 304 21.33 -18.42 13.29
N LEU A 305 21.71 -19.58 13.82
CA LEU A 305 20.83 -20.56 14.44
C LEU A 305 20.94 -20.47 15.95
N MET A 306 19.83 -20.23 16.63
CA MET A 306 19.77 -20.04 18.08
C MET A 306 18.56 -20.74 18.68
N ASP A 307 18.67 -21.14 19.93
CA ASP A 307 17.66 -21.84 20.70
C ASP A 307 16.36 -21.03 20.85
N ALA A 308 15.22 -21.70 20.77
CA ALA A 308 13.89 -21.10 20.91
C ALA A 308 13.71 -20.32 22.22
N ARG A 309 14.36 -20.74 23.30
CA ARG A 309 14.30 -20.04 24.61
C ARG A 309 14.83 -18.61 24.56
N LEU A 310 15.77 -18.31 23.68
CA LEU A 310 16.22 -16.92 23.47
C LEU A 310 15.12 -16.07 22.83
N TRP A 311 14.39 -16.65 21.90
CA TRP A 311 13.28 -15.98 21.22
C TRP A 311 12.04 -15.85 22.11
N GLU A 312 11.82 -16.80 23.03
CA GLU A 312 10.81 -16.69 24.06
C GLU A 312 11.12 -15.57 25.05
N ALA A 313 12.36 -15.52 25.55
CA ALA A 313 12.80 -14.49 26.50
C ALA A 313 12.71 -13.08 25.93
N SER A 314 12.89 -12.92 24.62
CA SER A 314 12.79 -11.63 23.91
C SER A 314 11.38 -11.32 23.38
N GLY A 315 10.38 -12.21 23.62
CA GLY A 315 9.00 -12.03 23.18
C GLY A 315 8.73 -12.32 21.70
N HIS A 316 9.77 -12.57 20.90
CA HIS A 316 9.62 -12.84 19.46
C HIS A 316 8.89 -14.15 19.17
N TRP A 317 9.11 -15.19 19.99
CA TRP A 317 8.45 -16.49 19.82
C TRP A 317 6.92 -16.39 19.89
N GLY A 318 6.41 -15.54 20.78
CA GLY A 318 4.96 -15.36 20.94
C GLY A 318 4.29 -14.52 19.87
N LYS A 319 5.04 -13.58 19.26
CA LYS A 319 4.46 -12.56 18.36
C LYS A 319 4.94 -12.61 16.91
N TYR A 320 6.05 -13.29 16.65
CA TYR A 320 6.70 -13.30 15.35
C TYR A 320 6.99 -14.73 14.81
N ARG A 321 6.60 -15.78 15.54
CA ARG A 321 6.92 -17.18 15.22
C ARG A 321 6.49 -17.59 13.81
N GLU A 322 5.35 -17.14 13.34
CA GLU A 322 4.84 -17.47 12.00
C GLU A 322 5.78 -17.01 10.87
N ASN A 323 6.58 -15.97 11.15
CA ASN A 323 7.56 -15.43 10.21
C ASN A 323 8.99 -15.98 10.46
N MET A 324 9.16 -17.00 11.31
CA MET A 324 10.46 -17.58 11.61
C MET A 324 10.63 -18.96 10.94
N PHE A 325 11.83 -19.25 10.48
CA PHE A 325 12.22 -20.62 10.11
C PHE A 325 12.65 -21.36 11.36
N VAL A 326 11.85 -22.34 11.76
CA VAL A 326 12.09 -23.19 12.93
C VAL A 326 12.80 -24.47 12.50
N VAL A 327 13.85 -24.83 13.22
CA VAL A 327 14.70 -26.00 12.95
C VAL A 327 14.68 -26.89 14.20
N PRO A 328 14.11 -28.08 14.11
CA PRO A 328 14.20 -29.06 15.20
C PRO A 328 15.62 -29.65 15.27
N ASP A 329 16.04 -30.13 16.43
CA ASP A 329 17.31 -30.81 16.64
C ASP A 329 17.28 -32.29 16.23
N GLU A 330 16.10 -32.80 15.85
CA GLU A 330 15.89 -34.16 15.35
C GLU A 330 15.39 -34.15 13.90
N VAL A 331 15.62 -35.24 13.20
CA VAL A 331 15.00 -35.48 11.89
C VAL A 331 13.55 -35.86 12.12
N PRO A 332 12.57 -35.13 11.60
CA PRO A 332 11.16 -35.47 11.76
C PRO A 332 10.84 -36.85 11.20
N GLY A 333 10.06 -37.65 11.96
CA GLY A 333 9.41 -38.85 11.42
C GLY A 333 8.38 -38.46 10.35
N ILE A 334 7.92 -39.44 9.58
CA ILE A 334 6.87 -39.23 8.57
C ILE A 334 5.68 -40.13 8.91
N GLU A 335 4.50 -39.53 9.04
CA GLU A 335 3.22 -40.24 9.17
C GLU A 335 2.21 -39.59 8.21
N ASP A 336 1.53 -40.38 7.40
CA ASP A 336 0.59 -39.92 6.39
C ASP A 336 1.15 -38.80 5.49
N ASP A 337 2.41 -38.95 5.04
CA ASP A 337 3.16 -37.97 4.25
C ASP A 337 3.41 -36.59 4.94
N ALA A 338 3.16 -36.48 6.23
CA ALA A 338 3.42 -35.29 7.03
C ALA A 338 4.60 -35.49 8.00
N PRO A 339 5.47 -34.49 8.20
CA PRO A 339 6.54 -34.54 9.17
C PRO A 339 5.98 -34.44 10.59
N ILE A 340 6.44 -35.35 11.48
CA ILE A 340 6.10 -35.34 12.90
C ILE A 340 7.37 -35.20 13.73
N LEU A 341 7.30 -34.37 14.77
CA LEU A 341 8.35 -34.22 15.77
C LEU A 341 8.02 -35.07 17.00
N SER A 342 9.03 -35.58 17.67
CA SER A 342 8.87 -36.17 19.00
C SER A 342 8.43 -35.09 20.00
N GLY A 343 7.69 -35.46 21.04
CA GLY A 343 7.28 -34.49 22.08
C GLY A 343 8.44 -33.90 22.89
N ASN A 344 9.68 -34.36 22.66
CA ASN A 344 10.90 -33.91 23.34
C ASN A 344 11.88 -33.20 22.41
N ALA A 345 11.50 -32.87 21.17
CA ALA A 345 12.36 -32.14 20.22
C ALA A 345 12.71 -30.76 20.76
N ASP A 346 13.98 -30.44 20.87
CA ASP A 346 14.43 -29.06 21.12
C ASP A 346 14.33 -28.28 19.82
N LEU A 347 13.77 -27.06 19.91
CA LEU A 347 13.57 -26.21 18.78
C LEU A 347 14.60 -25.08 18.75
N MET A 348 15.17 -24.87 17.59
CA MET A 348 15.99 -23.72 17.25
C MET A 348 15.30 -22.90 16.16
N ALA A 349 15.73 -21.68 15.94
CA ALA A 349 15.28 -20.87 14.82
C ALA A 349 16.42 -20.11 14.16
N LEU A 350 16.33 -19.95 12.84
CA LEU A 350 17.16 -19.00 12.11
C LEU A 350 16.78 -17.57 12.53
N LYS A 351 17.76 -16.76 12.86
CA LYS A 351 17.50 -15.39 13.35
C LYS A 351 16.76 -14.55 12.30
N PRO A 352 15.59 -13.97 12.64
CA PRO A 352 14.89 -13.03 11.80
C PRO A 352 15.42 -11.59 11.98
N MET A 353 16.20 -11.35 13.05
CA MET A 353 16.82 -10.08 13.43
C MET A 353 18.02 -10.32 14.37
N ASN A 354 18.86 -9.29 14.57
CA ASN A 354 20.09 -9.42 15.34
C ASN A 354 19.94 -9.01 16.81
N CYS A 355 18.87 -8.28 17.19
CA CYS A 355 18.68 -7.66 18.49
C CYS A 355 18.95 -8.58 19.69
N PRO A 356 18.31 -9.77 19.80
CA PRO A 356 18.53 -10.64 20.97
C PRO A 356 19.99 -11.10 21.12
N ALA A 357 20.68 -11.32 19.99
CA ALA A 357 22.09 -11.74 20.01
C ALA A 357 23.03 -10.63 20.42
N HIS A 358 22.80 -9.38 19.98
CA HIS A 358 23.59 -8.22 20.42
C HIS A 358 23.41 -7.93 21.90
N VAL A 359 22.19 -8.12 22.44
CA VAL A 359 21.95 -8.02 23.89
C VAL A 359 22.76 -9.07 24.65
N GLN A 360 22.89 -10.32 24.12
CA GLN A 360 23.75 -11.33 24.76
C GLN A 360 25.24 -10.90 24.77
N LEU A 361 25.73 -10.27 23.69
CA LEU A 361 27.09 -9.72 23.66
C LEU A 361 27.27 -8.59 24.69
N PHE A 362 26.29 -7.68 24.79
CA PHE A 362 26.33 -6.59 25.76
C PHE A 362 26.34 -7.13 27.21
N ARG A 363 25.64 -8.21 27.49
CA ARG A 363 25.57 -8.82 28.83
C ARG A 363 26.86 -9.53 29.27
N GLN A 364 27.83 -9.73 28.37
CA GLN A 364 29.08 -10.38 28.72
C GLN A 364 29.98 -9.43 29.52
N GLY A 365 30.43 -9.91 30.71
CA GLY A 365 31.34 -9.19 31.55
C GLY A 365 30.69 -8.03 32.36
N ILE A 366 31.51 -7.36 33.14
CA ILE A 366 31.10 -6.20 33.92
C ILE A 366 31.27 -4.94 33.05
N ARG A 367 30.21 -4.17 32.92
CA ARG A 367 30.18 -2.92 32.15
C ARG A 367 30.07 -1.72 33.11
N SER A 368 30.71 -0.62 32.74
CA SER A 368 30.54 0.67 33.41
C SER A 368 29.64 1.58 32.56
N TYR A 369 28.85 2.43 33.23
CA TYR A 369 28.10 3.50 32.52
C TYR A 369 29.03 4.44 31.71
N ARG A 370 30.34 4.45 32.04
CA ARG A 370 31.36 5.23 31.30
C ARG A 370 31.75 4.62 29.97
N ASP A 371 31.40 3.35 29.74
CA ASP A 371 31.64 2.64 28.47
C ASP A 371 30.55 2.98 27.44
N LEU A 372 29.53 3.74 27.82
CA LEU A 372 28.41 4.17 26.97
C LEU A 372 28.65 5.55 26.36
N PRO A 373 28.24 5.81 25.13
CA PRO A 373 27.51 4.89 24.27
C PRO A 373 28.41 3.79 23.67
N MET A 374 27.89 2.56 23.59
CA MET A 374 28.55 1.44 22.93
C MET A 374 27.79 1.09 21.66
N ARG A 375 28.44 1.17 20.51
CA ARG A 375 27.85 0.91 19.20
C ARG A 375 28.38 -0.42 18.66
N LEU A 376 27.52 -1.45 18.64
CA LEU A 376 27.85 -2.77 18.05
C LEU A 376 27.17 -2.89 16.68
N ALA A 377 27.91 -3.19 15.62
CA ALA A 377 27.40 -3.35 14.28
C ALA A 377 27.67 -4.75 13.73
N GLU A 378 26.75 -5.28 12.92
CA GLU A 378 26.90 -6.58 12.28
C GLU A 378 26.35 -6.54 10.85
N PHE A 379 27.10 -7.07 9.89
CA PHE A 379 26.51 -7.53 8.63
C PHE A 379 25.79 -8.86 8.90
N GLY A 380 24.57 -8.75 9.42
CA GLY A 380 23.78 -9.84 9.95
C GLY A 380 22.94 -10.50 8.88
N CYS A 381 23.22 -11.77 8.57
CA CYS A 381 22.36 -12.57 7.70
C CYS A 381 21.12 -12.99 8.46
N CYS A 382 19.97 -12.49 8.07
CA CYS A 382 18.66 -12.75 8.68
C CYS A 382 17.76 -13.55 7.74
N HIS A 383 16.82 -14.29 8.33
CA HIS A 383 15.88 -15.12 7.58
C HIS A 383 14.45 -14.86 8.07
N ARG A 384 13.53 -14.58 7.13
CA ARG A 384 12.10 -14.39 7.43
C ARG A 384 11.26 -15.24 6.51
N ASN A 385 10.32 -16.00 7.06
CA ASN A 385 9.40 -16.84 6.29
C ASN A 385 8.30 -16.00 5.63
N GLU A 386 8.70 -15.16 4.68
CA GLU A 386 7.77 -14.34 3.90
C GLU A 386 6.86 -15.22 3.04
N ALA A 387 5.58 -14.83 2.93
CA ALA A 387 4.63 -15.52 2.06
C ALA A 387 5.11 -15.47 0.60
N HIS A 388 4.87 -16.57 -0.14
CA HIS A 388 5.33 -16.68 -1.54
C HIS A 388 4.87 -15.51 -2.43
N GLY A 389 3.60 -15.09 -2.29
CA GLY A 389 3.04 -13.98 -3.05
C GLY A 389 3.60 -12.59 -2.71
N ALA A 390 4.33 -12.46 -1.60
CA ALA A 390 4.97 -11.21 -1.21
C ALA A 390 6.39 -11.04 -1.76
N LEU A 391 7.01 -12.10 -2.29
CA LEU A 391 8.38 -12.08 -2.79
C LEU A 391 8.50 -11.21 -4.06
N HIS A 392 9.53 -10.36 -4.12
CA HIS A 392 9.73 -9.45 -5.25
C HIS A 392 11.22 -9.21 -5.55
N GLY A 393 11.80 -9.98 -6.47
CA GLY A 393 13.21 -9.86 -6.84
C GLY A 393 14.12 -9.90 -5.62
N ILE A 394 15.05 -8.91 -5.50
CA ILE A 394 15.87 -8.71 -4.30
C ILE A 394 15.27 -7.65 -3.35
N MET A 395 14.11 -7.08 -3.66
CA MET A 395 13.45 -6.07 -2.83
C MET A 395 12.72 -6.69 -1.64
N ARG A 396 12.16 -7.89 -1.80
CA ARG A 396 11.53 -8.65 -0.72
C ARG A 396 11.88 -10.13 -0.84
N VAL A 397 12.68 -10.59 0.08
CA VAL A 397 13.33 -11.90 0.08
C VAL A 397 13.13 -12.62 1.42
N ARG A 398 13.46 -13.91 1.49
CA ARG A 398 13.45 -14.71 2.73
C ARG A 398 14.80 -14.73 3.43
N GLN A 399 15.89 -14.53 2.68
CA GLN A 399 17.25 -14.41 3.21
C GLN A 399 17.86 -13.09 2.76
N PHE A 400 18.33 -12.29 3.71
CA PHE A 400 18.92 -10.97 3.45
C PHE A 400 19.98 -10.65 4.49
N THR A 401 20.88 -9.72 4.15
CA THR A 401 21.88 -9.20 5.07
C THR A 401 21.53 -7.76 5.42
N GLN A 402 21.54 -7.44 6.70
CA GLN A 402 21.38 -6.08 7.22
C GLN A 402 22.74 -5.58 7.68
N ASP A 403 23.04 -4.31 7.41
CA ASP A 403 24.05 -3.53 8.10
C ASP A 403 23.43 -2.95 9.39
N ASP A 404 23.15 -3.84 10.32
CA ASP A 404 22.42 -3.58 11.54
C ASP A 404 23.35 -3.20 12.68
N ALA A 405 22.89 -2.28 13.54
CA ALA A 405 23.65 -1.87 14.70
C ALA A 405 22.75 -1.70 15.93
N HIS A 406 23.33 -1.97 17.11
CA HIS A 406 22.70 -1.71 18.40
C HIS A 406 23.56 -0.74 19.19
N ILE A 407 22.97 0.39 19.53
CA ILE A 407 23.60 1.46 20.29
C ILE A 407 23.11 1.36 21.72
N PHE A 408 23.95 0.86 22.62
CA PHE A 408 23.65 0.86 24.05
C PHE A 408 24.06 2.20 24.62
N CYS A 409 23.10 2.99 25.07
CA CYS A 409 23.34 4.34 25.57
C CYS A 409 22.49 4.63 26.84
N ARG A 410 22.79 5.75 27.49
CA ARG A 410 21.95 6.29 28.57
C ARG A 410 20.87 7.16 27.97
N GLU A 411 19.81 7.41 28.73
CA GLU A 411 18.68 8.28 28.33
C GLU A 411 19.15 9.66 27.86
N ASP A 412 20.11 10.27 28.58
CA ASP A 412 20.67 11.59 28.23
C ASP A 412 21.52 11.61 26.95
N GLN A 413 21.80 10.44 26.36
CA GLN A 413 22.56 10.30 25.12
C GLN A 413 21.67 10.02 23.90
N ILE A 414 20.38 9.70 24.08
CA ILE A 414 19.47 9.26 23.03
C ILE A 414 19.40 10.28 21.86
N VAL A 415 19.19 11.55 22.20
CA VAL A 415 19.04 12.61 21.20
C VAL A 415 20.31 12.77 20.34
N ASP A 416 21.49 12.75 20.99
CA ASP A 416 22.77 12.89 20.28
C ASP A 416 23.06 11.67 19.41
N GLU A 417 22.78 10.45 19.88
CA GLU A 417 22.95 9.22 19.11
C GLU A 417 21.98 9.14 17.93
N THR A 418 20.73 9.53 18.12
CA THR A 418 19.72 9.60 17.04
C THR A 418 20.13 10.60 15.97
N ARG A 419 20.64 11.77 16.37
CA ARG A 419 21.16 12.77 15.41
C ARG A 419 22.35 12.25 14.64
N ALA A 420 23.32 11.63 15.32
CA ALA A 420 24.50 11.04 14.68
C ALA A 420 24.12 9.94 13.70
N PHE A 421 23.11 9.12 14.00
CA PHE A 421 22.54 8.14 13.08
C PHE A 421 21.91 8.80 11.85
N CYS A 422 21.09 9.83 12.03
CA CYS A 422 20.48 10.56 10.93
C CYS A 422 21.53 11.19 9.99
N ASP A 423 22.62 11.74 10.56
CA ASP A 423 23.71 12.31 9.77
C ASP A 423 24.47 11.24 8.97
N LEU A 424 24.71 10.08 9.57
CA LEU A 424 25.32 8.92 8.91
C LEU A 424 24.45 8.42 7.76
N LEU A 425 23.14 8.23 8.00
CA LEU A 425 22.18 7.78 6.99
C LEU A 425 22.10 8.75 5.81
N ASP A 426 21.99 10.04 6.09
CA ASP A 426 21.96 11.10 5.07
C ASP A 426 23.23 11.07 4.19
N ALA A 427 24.41 10.93 4.81
CA ALA A 427 25.66 10.80 4.08
C ALA A 427 25.71 9.55 3.19
N ILE A 428 25.19 8.41 3.68
CA ILE A 428 25.12 7.16 2.92
C ILE A 428 24.18 7.29 1.73
N TYR A 429 22.97 7.83 1.95
CA TYR A 429 21.98 7.96 0.89
C TYR A 429 22.48 8.91 -0.22
N ARG A 430 23.10 10.03 0.12
CA ARG A 430 23.71 10.94 -0.85
C ARG A 430 24.84 10.30 -1.64
N ASP A 431 25.74 9.58 -0.96
CA ASP A 431 26.84 8.86 -1.62
C ASP A 431 26.33 7.80 -2.61
N LEU A 432 25.17 7.20 -2.33
CA LEU A 432 24.49 6.24 -3.21
C LEU A 432 23.61 6.90 -4.29
N GLY A 433 23.53 8.23 -4.33
CA GLY A 433 22.84 8.99 -5.36
C GLY A 433 21.36 9.26 -5.09
N PHE A 434 20.89 9.08 -3.85
CA PHE A 434 19.53 9.46 -3.45
C PHE A 434 19.51 10.94 -3.01
N GLU A 435 18.77 11.76 -3.75
CA GLU A 435 18.65 13.20 -3.48
C GLU A 435 17.65 13.52 -2.37
N SER A 436 16.69 12.65 -2.15
CA SER A 436 15.63 12.81 -1.17
C SER A 436 15.20 11.48 -0.55
N TYR A 437 14.67 11.56 0.66
CA TYR A 437 14.04 10.45 1.37
C TYR A 437 12.97 11.01 2.32
N MET A 438 12.04 10.17 2.75
CA MET A 438 11.01 10.55 3.70
C MET A 438 11.29 9.95 5.06
N ILE A 439 10.91 10.69 6.12
CA ILE A 439 11.04 10.24 7.52
C ILE A 439 9.64 10.12 8.10
N LYS A 440 9.32 8.96 8.65
CA LYS A 440 8.06 8.70 9.32
C LYS A 440 8.31 8.24 10.75
N LEU A 441 7.54 8.75 11.69
CA LEU A 441 7.56 8.32 13.09
C LEU A 441 6.39 7.38 13.34
N ALA A 442 6.67 6.09 13.48
CA ALA A 442 5.69 5.08 13.83
C ALA A 442 5.50 5.05 15.36
N LEU A 443 4.28 5.37 15.77
CA LEU A 443 3.87 5.53 17.16
C LEU A 443 3.31 4.23 17.74
N ARG A 444 3.10 4.23 19.05
CA ARG A 444 2.63 3.09 19.86
C ARG A 444 1.43 2.37 19.27
N PRO A 445 1.46 1.02 19.18
CA PRO A 445 0.30 0.22 18.87
C PRO A 445 -0.55 -0.06 20.13
N ASP A 446 -1.80 -0.52 19.94
CA ASP A 446 -2.70 -0.89 21.03
C ASP A 446 -2.11 -1.98 21.92
N LYS A 447 -1.50 -3.01 21.32
CA LYS A 447 -0.86 -4.14 22.03
C LYS A 447 0.64 -3.93 22.09
N ARG A 448 1.14 -3.40 23.21
CA ARG A 448 2.54 -3.05 23.42
C ARG A 448 3.07 -3.54 24.76
N PHE A 449 4.38 -3.49 24.93
CA PHE A 449 5.06 -3.62 26.23
C PHE A 449 5.40 -2.23 26.78
N GLY A 450 5.65 -2.17 28.11
CA GLY A 450 6.00 -0.93 28.79
C GLY A 450 4.78 -0.11 29.24
N THR A 451 5.05 0.96 29.98
CA THR A 451 4.04 1.89 30.48
C THR A 451 3.80 3.02 29.50
N ASP A 452 2.67 3.74 29.65
CA ASP A 452 2.36 4.89 28.81
C ASP A 452 3.42 6.00 28.96
N GLU A 453 3.93 6.20 30.16
CA GLU A 453 4.99 7.20 30.43
C GLU A 453 6.29 6.88 29.69
N MET A 454 6.68 5.60 29.60
CA MET A 454 7.86 5.17 28.83
C MET A 454 7.67 5.47 27.33
N TRP A 455 6.47 5.20 26.81
CA TRP A 455 6.15 5.48 25.42
C TRP A 455 6.08 6.98 25.14
N ASP A 456 5.47 7.77 26.04
CA ASP A 456 5.41 9.23 25.91
C ASP A 456 6.82 9.82 25.82
N GLN A 457 7.73 9.36 26.67
CA GLN A 457 9.13 9.82 26.68
C GLN A 457 9.86 9.39 25.39
N ALA A 458 9.77 8.11 25.02
CA ALA A 458 10.47 7.59 23.85
C ALA A 458 10.01 8.26 22.54
N GLU A 459 8.69 8.44 22.36
CA GLU A 459 8.15 9.15 21.20
C GLU A 459 8.59 10.62 21.18
N GLN A 460 8.64 11.27 22.33
CA GLN A 460 9.10 12.67 22.44
C GLN A 460 10.59 12.80 22.15
N ASP A 461 11.43 11.88 22.64
CA ASP A 461 12.86 11.87 22.37
C ASP A 461 13.16 11.75 20.86
N LEU A 462 12.41 10.88 20.16
CA LEU A 462 12.55 10.75 18.70
C LEU A 462 12.10 12.02 17.95
N ARG A 463 11.00 12.66 18.38
CA ARG A 463 10.56 13.95 17.81
C ARG A 463 11.60 15.03 17.98
N ASP A 464 12.13 15.15 19.19
CA ASP A 464 13.12 16.17 19.53
C ASP A 464 14.43 15.95 18.78
N ALA A 465 14.86 14.70 18.64
CA ALA A 465 16.07 14.36 17.89
C ALA A 465 15.95 14.73 16.38
N VAL A 466 14.82 14.40 15.74
CA VAL A 466 14.57 14.75 14.33
C VAL A 466 14.50 16.27 14.14
N ARG A 467 13.83 16.98 15.06
CA ARG A 467 13.74 18.44 15.06
C ARG A 467 15.11 19.10 15.22
N LEU A 468 15.92 18.62 16.17
CA LEU A 468 17.27 19.14 16.40
C LEU A 468 18.22 18.84 15.24
N ALA A 469 17.95 17.76 14.50
CA ALA A 469 18.66 17.46 13.24
C ALA A 469 18.17 18.31 12.06
N GLY A 470 17.10 19.12 12.24
CA GLY A 470 16.50 19.94 11.19
C GLY A 470 15.85 19.11 10.08
N ARG A 471 15.24 17.95 10.44
CA ARG A 471 14.70 16.97 9.48
C ARG A 471 13.19 16.71 9.66
N ASP A 472 12.50 17.58 10.38
CA ASP A 472 11.03 17.57 10.56
C ASP A 472 10.30 18.46 9.55
N GLY A 473 10.99 18.94 8.51
CA GLY A 473 10.44 19.80 7.47
C GLY A 473 9.67 19.04 6.39
N PRO A 474 8.85 19.74 5.61
CA PRO A 474 8.06 19.16 4.52
C PRO A 474 8.92 18.54 3.41
N GLU A 475 10.18 18.95 3.27
CA GLU A 475 11.15 18.38 2.33
C GLU A 475 11.54 16.94 2.66
N TYR A 476 11.40 16.52 3.92
CA TYR A 476 11.58 15.14 4.38
C TYR A 476 10.28 14.36 4.45
N GLY A 477 9.15 14.94 4.02
CA GLY A 477 7.84 14.28 4.06
C GLY A 477 7.47 13.75 5.45
N TRP A 478 7.83 14.54 6.49
CA TRP A 478 7.60 14.17 7.89
C TRP A 478 6.14 13.83 8.15
N GLU A 479 5.91 12.65 8.70
CA GLU A 479 4.59 12.12 9.00
C GLU A 479 4.63 11.26 10.28
N GLU A 480 3.63 11.38 11.13
CA GLU A 480 3.43 10.47 12.26
C GLU A 480 2.40 9.40 11.90
N LEU A 481 2.73 8.14 12.21
CA LEU A 481 1.92 6.97 11.89
C LEU A 481 1.40 6.32 13.19
N PRO A 482 0.22 6.70 13.69
CA PRO A 482 -0.37 6.11 14.88
C PRO A 482 -0.61 4.60 14.73
N GLY A 483 -0.15 3.81 15.69
CA GLY A 483 -0.38 2.36 15.70
C GLY A 483 0.65 1.52 14.94
N GLU A 484 1.57 2.13 14.18
CA GLU A 484 2.52 1.42 13.31
C GLU A 484 3.87 1.09 13.98
N GLY A 485 4.06 1.51 15.22
CA GLY A 485 5.25 1.19 16.03
C GLY A 485 5.39 -0.31 16.29
N ALA A 486 6.61 -0.74 16.60
CA ALA A 486 6.82 -2.11 17.05
C ALA A 486 6.14 -2.31 18.42
N PHE A 487 5.81 -3.56 18.77
CA PHE A 487 5.15 -3.86 20.04
C PHE A 487 5.99 -3.51 21.28
N TYR A 488 7.28 -3.24 21.09
CA TYR A 488 8.25 -2.93 22.15
C TYR A 488 8.83 -1.52 22.07
N SER A 489 8.72 -0.83 20.89
CA SER A 489 9.29 0.51 20.76
C SER A 489 8.69 1.36 19.63
N PRO A 490 8.68 2.70 19.76
CA PRO A 490 8.49 3.60 18.63
C PRO A 490 9.69 3.53 17.68
N LYS A 491 9.50 3.91 16.42
CA LYS A 491 10.58 3.88 15.44
C LYS A 491 10.50 5.03 14.44
N LEU A 492 11.66 5.50 14.01
CA LEU A 492 11.80 6.31 12.80
C LEU A 492 11.99 5.39 11.61
N GLU A 493 11.23 5.60 10.58
CA GLU A 493 11.32 4.90 9.30
C GLU A 493 11.83 5.85 8.22
N PHE A 494 12.81 5.41 7.45
CA PHE A 494 13.42 6.16 6.36
C PHE A 494 13.04 5.51 5.04
N HIS A 495 12.24 6.23 4.24
CA HIS A 495 11.66 5.70 3.01
C HIS A 495 12.31 6.32 1.79
N LEU A 496 12.73 5.47 0.85
CA LEU A 496 13.19 5.87 -0.48
C LEU A 496 12.06 5.67 -1.49
N THR A 497 12.01 6.53 -2.49
CA THR A 497 11.01 6.46 -3.56
C THR A 497 11.64 5.86 -4.82
N ASP A 498 11.01 4.83 -5.38
CA ASP A 498 11.45 4.22 -6.63
C ASP A 498 11.03 5.05 -7.87
N ALA A 499 11.48 4.61 -9.05
CA ALA A 499 11.26 5.31 -10.31
C ALA A 499 9.77 5.40 -10.74
N ILE A 500 8.89 4.62 -10.12
CA ILE A 500 7.43 4.67 -10.36
C ILE A 500 6.65 5.34 -9.23
N GLY A 501 7.36 5.91 -8.25
CA GLY A 501 6.77 6.66 -7.15
C GLY A 501 6.33 5.81 -5.95
N ARG A 502 6.66 4.50 -5.91
CA ARG A 502 6.41 3.67 -4.72
C ARG A 502 7.47 3.95 -3.67
N THR A 503 7.06 3.94 -2.41
CA THR A 503 7.94 4.14 -1.27
C THR A 503 8.37 2.82 -0.65
N TRP A 504 9.64 2.72 -0.27
CA TRP A 504 10.24 1.54 0.34
C TRP A 504 10.96 1.93 1.62
N GLN A 505 10.62 1.31 2.72
CA GLN A 505 11.35 1.46 3.97
C GLN A 505 12.72 0.80 3.81
N CYS A 506 13.77 1.61 3.81
CA CYS A 506 15.16 1.15 3.63
C CYS A 506 16.02 1.35 4.86
N GLY A 507 15.67 2.29 5.73
CA GLY A 507 16.33 2.53 7.01
C GLY A 507 15.34 2.55 8.17
N THR A 508 15.82 2.19 9.35
CA THR A 508 15.00 2.23 10.58
C THR A 508 15.89 2.56 11.76
N LEU A 509 15.41 3.41 12.66
CA LEU A 509 15.95 3.59 14.01
C LEU A 509 14.84 3.32 15.02
N GLN A 510 15.10 2.42 15.96
CA GLN A 510 14.16 2.04 17.02
C GLN A 510 14.75 2.42 18.36
N LEU A 511 13.93 2.97 19.24
CA LEU A 511 14.30 3.29 20.61
C LEU A 511 13.66 2.26 21.55
N ASP A 512 14.44 1.21 21.92
CA ASP A 512 14.02 0.07 22.75
C ASP A 512 14.44 0.24 24.22
#